data_1625c8e6c9cf07f31aaccbec19b5c3c9
#
_entry.id   1625c8e6c9cf07f31aaccbec19b5c3c9
#
_cell.length_a   1.000
_cell.length_b   1.000
_cell.length_c   1.000
_cell.angle_alpha   90.00
_cell.angle_beta   90.00
_cell.angle_gamma   90.00
#
_symmetry.space_group_name_H-M   'P 1'
#
loop_
_entity.id
_entity.type
_entity.pdbx_description
1 polymer ?
#
loop_
_entity_poly.entity_id
_entity_poly.type
_entity_poly.pdbx_seq_one_letter_code
_entity_poly.pdbx_strand_id
1 'polypeptide(L)'
;MLLDLVEKRRSIRKFTDEKVSEEDLREILTIALHAPTAKNRNPVRYIIIRDKKRLEELSNYKVNSAKFLAGADVAIAVVTDSEIAPNTNHQDASIAATYILLAAADLDLGATWAIVVDAKHESGISAQDFLHKFFDLEDKFDVECIIGIGHPAEEKSEKVPFEYSENVFEDLHDKLK
;
A
#
# COMPACT_ATOMS: atom_id res chain seq x y z
N MET A 1 8.18 -17.77 -11.15
CA MET A 1 8.95 -16.63 -11.77
C MET A 1 8.29 -15.32 -11.39
N LEU A 2 8.92 -14.15 -11.70
CA LEU A 2 8.31 -12.85 -11.37
C LEU A 2 6.95 -12.63 -12.06
N LEU A 3 6.80 -13.12 -13.30
CA LEU A 3 5.53 -13.02 -14.04
C LEU A 3 4.41 -13.74 -13.29
N ASP A 4 4.62 -14.97 -12.85
CA ASP A 4 3.61 -15.76 -12.12
C ASP A 4 3.17 -15.03 -10.85
N LEU A 5 4.11 -14.39 -10.15
CA LEU A 5 3.83 -13.60 -8.95
C LEU A 5 2.97 -12.36 -9.26
N VAL A 6 3.28 -11.65 -10.34
CA VAL A 6 2.51 -10.46 -10.75
C VAL A 6 1.10 -10.85 -11.20
N GLU A 7 0.94 -11.99 -11.85
CA GLU A 7 -0.38 -12.53 -12.25
C GLU A 7 -1.18 -13.01 -11.04
N LYS A 8 -0.53 -13.70 -10.08
CA LYS A 8 -1.12 -14.17 -8.83
C LYS A 8 -1.62 -13.02 -7.95
N ARG A 9 -0.86 -11.93 -7.85
CA ARG A 9 -1.20 -10.81 -6.98
C ARG A 9 -2.54 -10.18 -7.34
N ARG A 10 -3.47 -10.16 -6.38
CA ARG A 10 -4.79 -9.53 -6.49
C ARG A 10 -5.04 -8.61 -5.29
N SER A 11 -5.91 -7.62 -5.47
CA SER A 11 -6.37 -6.76 -4.36
C SER A 11 -7.40 -7.50 -3.53
N ILE A 12 -7.01 -8.02 -2.37
CA ILE A 12 -7.84 -8.76 -1.43
C ILE A 12 -8.32 -7.82 -0.33
N ARG A 13 -9.61 -7.84 -0.03
CA ARG A 13 -10.28 -6.96 0.94
C ARG A 13 -11.08 -7.71 2.00
N LYS A 14 -11.17 -9.03 1.89
CA LYS A 14 -11.77 -9.90 2.91
C LYS A 14 -10.71 -10.85 3.42
N PHE A 15 -10.61 -10.94 4.72
CA PHE A 15 -9.57 -11.71 5.40
C PHE A 15 -10.21 -12.67 6.40
N THR A 16 -9.52 -13.77 6.70
CA THR A 16 -9.88 -14.68 7.79
C THR A 16 -9.40 -14.12 9.13
N ASP A 17 -9.72 -14.81 10.22
CA ASP A 17 -9.22 -14.47 11.56
C ASP A 17 -7.81 -15.02 11.84
N GLU A 18 -7.22 -15.73 10.88
CA GLU A 18 -5.88 -16.28 10.96
C GLU A 18 -4.84 -15.16 11.01
N LYS A 19 -3.81 -15.35 11.84
CA LYS A 19 -2.81 -14.34 12.12
C LYS A 19 -1.66 -14.39 11.12
N VAL A 20 -1.30 -13.24 10.58
CA VAL A 20 -0.02 -13.07 9.87
C VAL A 20 1.12 -13.28 10.86
N SER A 21 2.02 -14.19 10.56
CA SER A 21 3.15 -14.51 11.44
C SER A 21 4.12 -13.32 11.55
N GLU A 22 4.88 -13.27 12.62
CA GLU A 22 5.96 -12.28 12.78
C GLU A 22 7.08 -12.49 11.75
N GLU A 23 7.28 -13.72 11.30
CA GLU A 23 8.26 -14.08 10.28
C GLU A 23 7.84 -13.53 8.93
N ASP A 24 6.60 -13.79 8.50
CA ASP A 24 6.05 -13.26 7.25
C ASP A 24 6.06 -11.74 7.23
N LEU A 25 5.63 -11.09 8.32
CA LEU A 25 5.65 -9.64 8.41
C LEU A 25 7.07 -9.08 8.31
N ARG A 26 8.03 -9.74 8.96
CA ARG A 26 9.46 -9.35 8.88
C ARG A 26 9.98 -9.50 7.46
N GLU A 27 9.62 -10.59 6.76
CA GLU A 27 10.02 -10.81 5.38
C GLU A 27 9.45 -9.74 4.45
N ILE A 28 8.14 -9.45 4.54
CA ILE A 28 7.48 -8.37 3.79
C ILE A 28 8.19 -7.03 3.98
N LEU A 29 8.49 -6.66 5.23
CA LEU A 29 9.17 -5.40 5.53
C LEU A 29 10.63 -5.40 5.06
N THR A 30 11.32 -6.53 5.15
CA THR A 30 12.68 -6.68 4.62
C THR A 30 12.70 -6.45 3.11
N ILE A 31 11.75 -7.03 2.38
CA ILE A 31 11.60 -6.83 0.93
C ILE A 31 11.27 -5.35 0.63
N ALA A 32 10.37 -4.74 1.40
CA ALA A 32 10.02 -3.33 1.25
C ALA A 32 11.22 -2.38 1.46
N LEU A 33 12.12 -2.71 2.40
CA LEU A 33 13.36 -1.96 2.66
C LEU A 33 14.38 -2.04 1.51
N HIS A 34 14.25 -2.99 0.59
CA HIS A 34 15.06 -3.09 -0.63
C HIS A 34 14.48 -2.30 -1.81
N ALA A 35 13.32 -1.65 -1.64
CA ALA A 35 12.74 -0.83 -2.70
C ALA A 35 13.71 0.29 -3.10
N PRO A 36 13.96 0.51 -4.41
CA PRO A 36 14.85 1.59 -4.84
C PRO A 36 14.23 2.96 -4.53
N THR A 37 15.09 3.92 -4.20
CA THR A 37 14.69 5.30 -3.98
C THR A 37 15.53 6.26 -4.80
N ALA A 38 14.98 7.41 -5.15
CA ALA A 38 15.70 8.42 -5.93
C ALA A 38 17.01 8.82 -5.23
N LYS A 39 18.13 8.68 -5.93
CA LYS A 39 19.49 8.96 -5.42
C LYS A 39 19.83 8.20 -4.13
N ASN A 40 19.16 7.07 -3.88
CA ASN A 40 19.34 6.24 -2.68
C ASN A 40 19.14 7.01 -1.36
N ARG A 41 18.17 7.92 -1.31
CA ARG A 41 17.92 8.80 -0.15
C ARG A 41 17.11 8.14 0.97
N ASN A 42 16.38 7.07 0.67
CA ASN A 42 15.59 6.28 1.63
C ASN A 42 14.64 7.11 2.51
N PRO A 43 13.70 7.88 1.94
CA PRO A 43 12.77 8.69 2.71
C PRO A 43 11.66 7.89 3.37
N VAL A 44 11.43 6.62 2.96
CA VAL A 44 10.27 5.82 3.34
C VAL A 44 10.41 5.23 4.75
N ARG A 45 9.33 5.28 5.50
CA ARG A 45 9.16 4.68 6.84
C ARG A 45 7.88 3.84 6.86
N TYR A 46 7.81 2.88 7.77
CA TYR A 46 6.67 1.99 7.90
C TYR A 46 6.15 2.01 9.33
N ILE A 47 4.83 2.20 9.50
CA ILE A 47 4.16 2.07 10.79
C ILE A 47 3.28 0.83 10.73
N ILE A 48 3.46 -0.08 11.68
CA ILE A 48 2.72 -1.34 11.77
C ILE A 48 1.56 -1.16 12.74
N ILE A 49 0.36 -1.55 12.35
CA ILE A 49 -0.84 -1.50 13.16
C ILE A 49 -1.44 -2.91 13.23
N ARG A 50 -1.51 -3.48 14.46
CA ARG A 50 -2.11 -4.80 14.75
C ARG A 50 -3.28 -4.72 15.74
N ASP A 51 -3.38 -3.62 16.51
CA ASP A 51 -4.46 -3.45 17.46
C ASP A 51 -5.80 -3.33 16.73
N LYS A 52 -6.74 -4.20 17.07
CA LYS A 52 -8.04 -4.31 16.41
C LYS A 52 -8.85 -3.01 16.48
N LYS A 53 -8.80 -2.29 17.60
CA LYS A 53 -9.53 -1.04 17.76
C LYS A 53 -8.91 0.06 16.89
N ARG A 54 -7.58 0.09 16.81
CA ARG A 54 -6.88 1.02 15.92
C ARG A 54 -7.12 0.70 14.46
N LEU A 55 -7.18 -0.58 14.06
CA LEU A 55 -7.54 -0.99 12.70
C LEU A 55 -8.98 -0.56 12.34
N GLU A 56 -9.92 -0.70 13.27
CA GLU A 56 -11.30 -0.24 13.10
C GLU A 56 -11.37 1.28 12.95
N GLU A 57 -10.71 2.04 13.82
CA GLU A 57 -10.60 3.49 13.72
C GLU A 57 -9.95 3.91 12.40
N LEU A 58 -8.82 3.30 12.04
CA LEU A 58 -8.09 3.55 10.81
C LEU A 58 -8.94 3.25 9.56
N SER A 59 -9.86 2.28 9.62
CA SER A 59 -10.76 1.98 8.50
C SER A 59 -11.67 3.15 8.11
N ASN A 60 -11.76 4.17 8.94
CA ASN A 60 -12.58 5.36 8.76
C ASN A 60 -11.80 6.60 8.30
N TYR A 61 -10.47 6.52 8.12
CA TYR A 61 -9.65 7.69 7.77
C TYR A 61 -10.11 8.41 6.49
N LYS A 62 -10.90 7.73 5.65
CA LYS A 62 -11.54 8.31 4.47
C LYS A 62 -12.92 7.70 4.23
N VAL A 63 -13.78 8.44 3.54
CA VAL A 63 -15.19 8.09 3.30
C VAL A 63 -15.35 6.72 2.62
N ASN A 64 -14.53 6.43 1.61
CA ASN A 64 -14.63 5.21 0.80
C ASN A 64 -13.31 4.44 0.72
N SER A 65 -13.39 3.16 0.39
CA SER A 65 -12.25 2.31 0.00
C SER A 65 -11.22 2.00 1.09
N ALA A 66 -11.50 2.27 2.38
CA ALA A 66 -10.62 1.91 3.50
C ALA A 66 -11.26 0.90 4.49
N LYS A 67 -12.55 0.60 4.37
CA LYS A 67 -13.30 -0.23 5.31
C LYS A 67 -12.73 -1.64 5.49
N PHE A 68 -12.01 -2.17 4.50
CA PHE A 68 -11.34 -3.47 4.60
C PHE A 68 -10.28 -3.52 5.70
N LEU A 69 -9.73 -2.38 6.13
CA LEU A 69 -8.73 -2.32 7.19
C LEU A 69 -9.24 -2.86 8.53
N ALA A 70 -10.53 -2.68 8.83
CA ALA A 70 -11.15 -3.23 10.04
C ALA A 70 -11.10 -4.77 10.09
N GLY A 71 -11.11 -5.43 8.92
CA GLY A 71 -11.02 -6.89 8.79
C GLY A 71 -9.60 -7.42 8.60
N ALA A 72 -8.61 -6.58 8.39
CA ALA A 72 -7.22 -6.98 8.24
C ALA A 72 -6.65 -7.50 9.58
N ASP A 73 -5.66 -8.38 9.50
CA ASP A 73 -4.89 -8.77 10.69
C ASP A 73 -3.81 -7.76 11.03
N VAL A 74 -3.18 -7.20 10.01
CA VAL A 74 -2.19 -6.14 10.14
C VAL A 74 -2.40 -5.07 9.07
N ALA A 75 -2.15 -3.82 9.42
CA ALA A 75 -2.01 -2.75 8.45
C ALA A 75 -0.59 -2.16 8.51
N ILE A 76 -0.08 -1.75 7.35
CA ILE A 76 1.18 -1.03 7.22
C ILE A 76 0.88 0.34 6.63
N ALA A 77 1.14 1.40 7.38
CA ALA A 77 1.16 2.74 6.84
C ALA A 77 2.53 3.00 6.18
N VAL A 78 2.52 3.33 4.91
CA VAL A 78 3.71 3.74 4.16
C VAL A 78 3.82 5.25 4.27
N VAL A 79 4.83 5.69 5.00
CA VAL A 79 5.06 7.10 5.37
C VAL A 79 6.35 7.56 4.71
N THR A 80 6.41 8.79 4.28
CA THR A 80 7.61 9.36 3.65
C THR A 80 8.00 10.68 4.27
N ASP A 81 9.31 10.92 4.38
CA ASP A 81 9.89 12.16 4.88
C ASP A 81 10.14 13.11 3.71
N SER A 82 9.34 14.18 3.65
CA SER A 82 9.38 15.17 2.57
C SER A 82 10.65 16.05 2.59
N GLU A 83 11.34 16.16 3.72
CA GLU A 83 12.61 16.90 3.82
C GLU A 83 13.77 16.10 3.19
N ILE A 84 13.73 14.76 3.27
CA ILE A 84 14.76 13.89 2.68
C ILE A 84 14.65 13.86 1.15
N ALA A 85 13.44 13.79 0.61
CA ALA A 85 13.22 13.64 -0.83
C ALA A 85 12.02 14.45 -1.33
N PRO A 86 12.05 15.79 -1.26
CA PRO A 86 10.89 16.66 -1.47
C PRO A 86 10.21 16.52 -2.84
N ASN A 87 10.93 16.04 -3.86
CA ASN A 87 10.42 15.94 -5.23
C ASN A 87 10.08 14.50 -5.67
N THR A 88 10.43 13.49 -4.88
CA THR A 88 10.30 12.07 -5.27
C THR A 88 9.74 11.20 -4.15
N ASN A 89 9.43 11.79 -3.01
CA ASN A 89 8.95 11.06 -1.83
C ASN A 89 7.71 10.19 -2.10
N HIS A 90 6.72 10.70 -2.85
CA HIS A 90 5.53 9.95 -3.20
C HIS A 90 5.81 8.79 -4.15
N GLN A 91 6.71 8.99 -5.15
CA GLN A 91 7.12 7.93 -6.05
C GLN A 91 7.89 6.84 -5.31
N ASP A 92 8.85 7.23 -4.47
CA ASP A 92 9.64 6.30 -3.65
C ASP A 92 8.72 5.47 -2.72
N ALA A 93 7.73 6.11 -2.10
CA ALA A 93 6.74 5.44 -1.25
C ALA A 93 5.82 4.49 -2.04
N SER A 94 5.37 4.89 -3.23
CA SER A 94 4.55 4.05 -4.12
C SER A 94 5.30 2.81 -4.60
N ILE A 95 6.61 2.93 -4.90
CA ILE A 95 7.48 1.80 -5.24
C ILE A 95 7.56 0.84 -4.05
N ALA A 96 7.85 1.35 -2.85
CA ALA A 96 7.92 0.55 -1.64
C ALA A 96 6.59 -0.17 -1.32
N ALA A 97 5.46 0.52 -1.49
CA ALA A 97 4.13 -0.09 -1.37
C ALA A 97 3.92 -1.25 -2.35
N THR A 98 4.41 -1.13 -3.58
CA THR A 98 4.36 -2.21 -4.58
C THR A 98 5.16 -3.43 -4.12
N TYR A 99 6.34 -3.23 -3.53
CA TYR A 99 7.16 -4.32 -2.96
C TYR A 99 6.42 -5.05 -1.84
N ILE A 100 5.73 -4.33 -0.94
CA ILE A 100 4.87 -4.93 0.10
C ILE A 100 3.78 -5.80 -0.51
N LEU A 101 3.08 -5.30 -1.55
CA LEU A 101 2.01 -6.05 -2.19
C LEU A 101 2.49 -7.32 -2.89
N LEU A 102 3.66 -7.29 -3.50
CA LEU A 102 4.27 -8.45 -4.14
C LEU A 102 4.76 -9.46 -3.09
N ALA A 103 5.43 -9.00 -2.04
CA ALA A 103 5.90 -9.86 -0.95
C ALA A 103 4.74 -10.58 -0.25
N ALA A 104 3.64 -9.88 0.04
CA ALA A 104 2.45 -10.50 0.60
C ALA A 104 1.88 -11.59 -0.33
N ALA A 105 1.85 -11.35 -1.65
CA ALA A 105 1.36 -12.34 -2.62
C ALA A 105 2.30 -13.54 -2.77
N ASP A 106 3.60 -13.37 -2.59
CA ASP A 106 4.60 -14.46 -2.60
C ASP A 106 4.40 -15.41 -1.41
N LEU A 107 4.03 -14.85 -0.27
CA LEU A 107 3.72 -15.57 0.97
C LEU A 107 2.27 -16.06 1.07
N ASP A 108 1.53 -16.13 -0.03
CA ASP A 108 0.10 -16.51 -0.07
C ASP A 108 -0.83 -15.65 0.78
N LEU A 109 -0.40 -14.46 1.18
CA LEU A 109 -1.20 -13.49 1.90
C LEU A 109 -2.00 -12.59 0.96
N GLY A 110 -3.19 -12.21 1.41
CA GLY A 110 -4.01 -11.20 0.77
C GLY A 110 -3.58 -9.80 1.20
N ALA A 111 -3.47 -8.89 0.23
CA ALA A 111 -3.18 -7.50 0.54
C ALA A 111 -3.90 -6.55 -0.42
N THR A 112 -4.18 -5.34 0.05
CA THR A 112 -4.59 -4.22 -0.79
C THR A 112 -4.21 -2.90 -0.15
N TRP A 113 -3.92 -1.91 -0.97
CA TRP A 113 -3.62 -0.57 -0.49
C TRP A 113 -4.82 0.38 -0.60
N ALA A 114 -4.87 1.37 0.28
CA ALA A 114 -5.78 2.50 0.22
C ALA A 114 -4.96 3.78 0.18
N ILE A 115 -4.98 4.47 -0.96
CA ILE A 115 -4.25 5.73 -1.17
C ILE A 115 -4.80 6.84 -0.28
N VAL A 116 -3.95 7.77 0.13
CA VAL A 116 -4.31 8.91 1.01
C VAL A 116 -4.51 10.20 0.23
N VAL A 117 -3.77 10.41 -0.86
CA VAL A 117 -3.81 11.65 -1.65
C VAL A 117 -5.25 11.98 -2.08
N ASP A 118 -5.63 13.25 -1.97
CA ASP A 118 -6.95 13.81 -2.32
C ASP A 118 -8.15 13.15 -1.60
N ALA A 119 -7.92 12.27 -0.63
CA ALA A 119 -8.98 11.66 0.14
C ALA A 119 -9.43 12.56 1.30
N LYS A 120 -10.71 12.41 1.70
CA LYS A 120 -11.32 13.16 2.81
C LYS A 120 -11.97 12.22 3.81
N HIS A 121 -11.83 12.55 5.07
CA HIS A 121 -12.60 11.97 6.17
C HIS A 121 -14.05 12.48 6.11
N GLU A 122 -14.99 11.77 6.73
CA GLU A 122 -16.42 12.14 6.75
C GLU A 122 -16.69 13.51 7.42
N SER A 123 -15.83 13.94 8.31
CA SER A 123 -15.90 15.29 8.93
C SER A 123 -15.48 16.43 8.00
N GLY A 124 -15.03 16.11 6.77
CA GLY A 124 -14.57 17.09 5.79
C GLY A 124 -13.08 17.46 5.87
N ILE A 125 -12.34 17.04 6.90
CA ILE A 125 -10.89 17.21 6.96
C ILE A 125 -10.20 16.31 5.93
N SER A 126 -8.96 16.63 5.56
CA SER A 126 -8.19 15.77 4.67
C SER A 126 -7.89 14.43 5.35
N ALA A 127 -7.75 13.37 4.57
CA ALA A 127 -7.29 12.08 5.10
C ALA A 127 -5.89 12.19 5.70
N GLN A 128 -5.04 13.05 5.14
CA GLN A 128 -3.71 13.34 5.67
C GLN A 128 -3.78 13.95 7.08
N ASP A 129 -4.62 14.99 7.30
CA ASP A 129 -4.78 15.61 8.62
C ASP A 129 -5.33 14.62 9.67
N PHE A 130 -6.24 13.73 9.24
CA PHE A 130 -6.71 12.65 10.11
C PHE A 130 -5.57 11.74 10.53
N LEU A 131 -4.75 11.27 9.58
CA LEU A 131 -3.65 10.35 9.82
C LEU A 131 -2.50 10.97 10.61
N HIS A 132 -2.22 12.27 10.39
CA HIS A 132 -1.27 13.00 11.23
C HIS A 132 -1.67 12.97 12.71
N LYS A 133 -2.95 13.23 13.02
CA LYS A 133 -3.46 13.14 14.39
C LYS A 133 -3.49 11.71 14.92
N PHE A 134 -3.87 10.76 14.07
CA PHE A 134 -3.98 9.35 14.46
C PHE A 134 -2.62 8.72 14.81
N PHE A 135 -1.56 9.09 14.11
CA PHE A 135 -0.21 8.58 14.29
C PHE A 135 0.71 9.53 15.08
N ASP A 136 0.26 10.73 15.43
CA ASP A 136 1.06 11.79 16.07
C ASP A 136 2.32 12.11 15.24
N LEU A 137 2.11 12.39 13.95
CA LEU A 137 3.20 12.66 12.99
C LEU A 137 3.61 14.14 13.01
N GLU A 138 4.91 14.39 12.83
CA GLU A 138 5.46 15.70 12.52
C GLU A 138 5.06 16.11 11.08
N ASP A 139 4.97 17.42 10.81
CA ASP A 139 4.54 17.99 9.52
C ASP A 139 5.36 17.54 8.30
N LYS A 140 6.61 17.13 8.52
CA LYS A 140 7.49 16.63 7.44
C LYS A 140 7.12 15.25 6.91
N PHE A 141 6.25 14.52 7.62
CA PHE A 141 5.86 13.18 7.24
C PHE A 141 4.53 13.16 6.49
N ASP A 142 4.53 12.62 5.29
CA ASP A 142 3.34 12.36 4.49
C ASP A 142 2.99 10.87 4.51
N VAL A 143 1.71 10.53 4.70
CA VAL A 143 1.24 9.17 4.56
C VAL A 143 0.81 8.95 3.11
N GLU A 144 1.52 8.09 2.39
CA GLU A 144 1.22 7.76 0.99
C GLU A 144 0.00 6.86 0.87
N CYS A 145 0.01 5.78 1.62
CA CYS A 145 -1.08 4.80 1.63
C CYS A 145 -1.07 3.96 2.90
N ILE A 146 -2.20 3.27 3.12
CA ILE A 146 -2.34 2.24 4.14
C ILE A 146 -2.59 0.90 3.45
N ILE A 147 -1.78 -0.11 3.75
CA ILE A 147 -1.90 -1.46 3.20
C ILE A 147 -2.46 -2.38 4.28
N GLY A 148 -3.63 -2.97 4.04
CA GLY A 148 -4.16 -4.04 4.89
C GLY A 148 -3.71 -5.40 4.38
N ILE A 149 -3.30 -6.27 5.30
CA ILE A 149 -2.76 -7.61 5.03
C ILE A 149 -3.45 -8.61 5.96
N GLY A 150 -3.65 -9.83 5.46
CA GLY A 150 -4.20 -10.97 6.19
C GLY A 150 -4.33 -12.19 5.30
N HIS A 151 -4.72 -13.33 5.87
CA HIS A 151 -5.04 -14.52 5.08
C HIS A 151 -6.32 -14.29 4.28
N PRO A 152 -6.33 -14.56 2.96
CA PRO A 152 -7.46 -14.22 2.10
C PRO A 152 -8.72 -15.04 2.45
N ALA A 153 -9.88 -14.38 2.57
CA ALA A 153 -11.19 -14.98 2.71
C ALA A 153 -12.06 -14.76 1.45
N GLU A 154 -11.42 -14.40 0.34
CA GLU A 154 -12.07 -14.25 -0.97
C GLU A 154 -11.11 -14.67 -2.08
N GLU A 155 -11.66 -15.21 -3.15
CA GLU A 155 -10.93 -15.47 -4.39
C GLU A 155 -11.26 -14.40 -5.41
N LYS A 156 -10.29 -14.09 -6.28
CA LYS A 156 -10.47 -13.19 -7.40
C LYS A 156 -10.24 -13.92 -8.71
N SER A 157 -11.05 -13.60 -9.71
CA SER A 157 -10.83 -14.08 -11.07
C SER A 157 -9.43 -13.73 -11.56
N GLU A 158 -8.88 -14.51 -12.46
CA GLU A 158 -7.61 -14.21 -13.08
C GLU A 158 -7.57 -12.78 -13.61
N LYS A 159 -6.39 -12.16 -13.52
CA LYS A 159 -6.17 -10.83 -14.08
C LYS A 159 -5.96 -10.98 -15.59
N VAL A 160 -6.82 -10.38 -16.38
CA VAL A 160 -6.57 -10.20 -17.79
C VAL A 160 -5.64 -9.00 -17.95
N PRO A 161 -4.42 -9.17 -18.49
CA PRO A 161 -3.54 -8.03 -18.74
C PRO A 161 -4.14 -7.11 -19.82
N PHE A 162 -3.72 -5.85 -19.83
CA PHE A 162 -4.04 -4.95 -20.91
C PHE A 162 -3.36 -5.40 -22.20
N GLU A 163 -4.03 -5.12 -23.35
CA GLU A 163 -3.48 -5.49 -24.66
C GLU A 163 -2.14 -4.77 -24.89
N TYR A 164 -1.09 -5.54 -25.21
CA TYR A 164 0.26 -5.01 -25.37
C TYR A 164 0.32 -3.92 -26.46
N SER A 165 -0.31 -4.18 -27.61
CA SER A 165 -0.31 -3.29 -28.77
C SER A 165 -1.03 -1.94 -28.53
N GLU A 166 -1.90 -1.88 -27.52
CA GLU A 166 -2.62 -0.66 -27.15
C GLU A 166 -1.88 0.17 -26.10
N ASN A 167 -0.92 -0.43 -25.38
CA ASN A 167 -0.29 0.16 -24.20
C ASN A 167 1.23 0.30 -24.34
N VAL A 168 1.85 -0.28 -25.36
CA VAL A 168 3.30 -0.22 -25.58
C VAL A 168 3.58 0.36 -26.96
N PHE A 169 4.35 1.43 -26.99
CA PHE A 169 4.69 2.14 -28.23
C PHE A 169 6.21 2.26 -28.36
N GLU A 170 6.72 1.97 -29.55
CA GLU A 170 8.13 2.09 -29.90
C GLU A 170 8.32 3.30 -30.81
N ASP A 171 9.08 4.31 -30.37
CA ASP A 171 9.45 5.52 -31.12
C ASP A 171 8.30 6.30 -31.81
N LEU A 172 7.05 5.97 -31.51
CA LEU A 172 5.88 6.56 -32.15
C LEU A 172 4.93 7.19 -31.10
N HIS A 173 4.72 8.49 -31.22
CA HIS A 173 3.81 9.26 -30.36
C HIS A 173 2.41 9.46 -30.94
N ASP A 174 2.17 9.09 -32.19
CA ASP A 174 0.93 9.41 -32.90
C ASP A 174 -0.31 8.72 -32.35
N LYS A 175 -0.14 7.59 -31.66
CA LYS A 175 -1.23 6.85 -30.99
C LYS A 175 -1.58 7.35 -29.59
N LEU A 176 -0.80 8.28 -29.02
CA LEU A 176 -1.03 8.86 -27.69
C LEU A 176 -1.77 10.20 -27.76
N LYS A 177 -2.28 10.59 -28.93
CA LYS A 177 -3.03 11.82 -29.16
C LYS A 177 -4.53 11.60 -29.09
#